data_25862e5b5d6878854d05f43d15b2bbe1
#
_entry.id   25862e5b5d6878854d05f43d15b2bbe1
#
_cell.length_a   1.000
_cell.length_b   1.000
_cell.length_c   1.000
_cell.angle_alpha   90.00
_cell.angle_beta   90.00
_cell.angle_gamma   90.00
#
_symmetry.space_group_name_H-M   'P 1'
#
loop_
_entity.id
_entity.type
_entity.pdbx_description
1 polymer ?
#
loop_
_entity_poly.entity_id
_entity_poly.type
_entity_poly.pdbx_seq_one_letter_code
_entity_poly.pdbx_strand_id
1 'polypeptide(L)'
;MRRLALKIDVDTWLGTRDGVPRLLDALERNDARASFLFSLGPDHTGRAIRRALRPGFLGKVSRTSVVEHYGIRTLLYGTLLPGPDIGRREASMMRSVRDRGFEVGVHCWDHVLWQDRVGARDAAWTREQMRLAVERFGEIFGTAPRVHGAAGWQMNEAAWPLERELDFEYASDTRGAHAFRPVDAEGREIGVPQLPTTLPTLDEMIGLHGVTADNADARLLALTAKSSPETHVYTLHAELEGGRLGNVFERLLRGWRAQGWTLVGLDGLFASLDARALPAHRVAVGTVPGRSGTLAVQGDTDAGLRP
;
A
#
# COMPACT_ATOMS: atom_id res chain seq x y z
N MET A 1 6.64 -6.28 22.71
CA MET A 1 6.23 -7.41 21.84
C MET A 1 6.39 -6.95 20.39
N ARG A 2 7.22 -7.64 19.61
CA ARG A 2 7.55 -7.24 18.23
C ARG A 2 6.32 -7.40 17.32
N ARG A 3 5.92 -6.34 16.61
CA ARG A 3 4.78 -6.36 15.69
C ARG A 3 5.21 -6.06 14.27
N LEU A 4 4.74 -6.88 13.34
CA LEU A 4 4.91 -6.65 11.92
C LEU A 4 3.50 -6.51 11.32
N ALA A 5 3.17 -5.30 10.88
CA ALA A 5 1.90 -5.02 10.24
C ALA A 5 1.95 -5.41 8.76
N LEU A 6 0.94 -6.13 8.32
CA LEU A 6 0.74 -6.52 6.93
C LEU A 6 -0.27 -5.56 6.29
N LYS A 7 0.22 -4.73 5.36
CA LYS A 7 -0.58 -3.84 4.54
C LYS A 7 -0.74 -4.48 3.17
N ILE A 8 -1.97 -4.73 2.76
CA ILE A 8 -2.31 -5.34 1.48
C ILE A 8 -2.93 -4.28 0.58
N ASP A 9 -2.20 -3.84 -0.42
CA ASP A 9 -2.70 -2.95 -1.46
C ASP A 9 -3.42 -3.80 -2.52
N VAL A 10 -4.67 -3.45 -2.80
CA VAL A 10 -5.53 -4.15 -3.76
C VAL A 10 -5.82 -3.21 -4.91
N ASP A 11 -5.00 -3.30 -5.95
CA ASP A 11 -4.92 -2.30 -7.01
C ASP A 11 -5.93 -2.52 -8.13
N THR A 12 -6.25 -3.78 -8.43
CA THR A 12 -6.96 -4.19 -9.65
C THR A 12 -8.21 -5.02 -9.35
N TRP A 13 -9.08 -5.09 -10.36
CA TRP A 13 -10.22 -6.00 -10.32
C TRP A 13 -9.79 -7.47 -10.16
N LEU A 14 -8.73 -7.88 -10.86
CA LEU A 14 -8.21 -9.25 -10.80
C LEU A 14 -7.64 -9.57 -9.41
N GLY A 15 -6.89 -8.61 -8.82
CA GLY A 15 -6.39 -8.73 -7.46
C GLY A 15 -7.51 -8.89 -6.44
N THR A 16 -8.57 -8.09 -6.57
CA THR A 16 -9.73 -8.18 -5.68
C THR A 16 -10.46 -9.51 -5.82
N ARG A 17 -10.74 -9.95 -7.06
CA ARG A 17 -11.52 -11.17 -7.33
C ARG A 17 -10.79 -12.45 -6.99
N ASP A 18 -9.50 -12.55 -7.40
CA ASP A 18 -8.75 -13.81 -7.36
C ASP A 18 -7.64 -13.80 -6.31
N GLY A 19 -7.01 -12.64 -6.07
CA GLY A 19 -5.90 -12.50 -5.12
C GLY A 19 -6.36 -12.45 -3.67
N VAL A 20 -7.35 -11.62 -3.38
CA VAL A 20 -7.88 -11.44 -2.02
C VAL A 20 -8.33 -12.76 -1.37
N PRO A 21 -9.12 -13.64 -2.02
CA PRO A 21 -9.50 -14.91 -1.41
C PRO A 21 -8.30 -15.77 -1.02
N ARG A 22 -7.28 -15.87 -1.87
CA ARG A 22 -6.07 -16.65 -1.60
C ARG A 22 -5.25 -16.07 -0.45
N LEU A 23 -5.19 -14.73 -0.35
CA LEU A 23 -4.51 -14.07 0.77
C LEU A 23 -5.25 -14.30 2.08
N LEU A 24 -6.58 -14.22 2.09
CA LEU A 24 -7.38 -14.51 3.27
C LEU A 24 -7.09 -15.94 3.79
N ASP A 25 -7.12 -16.92 2.89
CA ASP A 25 -6.83 -18.31 3.25
C ASP A 25 -5.39 -18.48 3.78
N ALA A 26 -4.40 -17.80 3.18
CA ALA A 26 -3.02 -17.86 3.62
C ALA A 26 -2.84 -17.21 5.01
N LEU A 27 -3.47 -16.06 5.25
CA LEU A 27 -3.44 -15.36 6.53
C LEU A 27 -4.08 -16.18 7.65
N GLU A 28 -5.27 -16.72 7.40
CA GLU A 28 -5.99 -17.54 8.38
C GLU A 28 -5.23 -18.83 8.73
N ARG A 29 -4.65 -19.53 7.74
CA ARG A 29 -3.80 -20.71 7.99
C ARG A 29 -2.56 -20.40 8.82
N ASN A 30 -2.07 -19.16 8.78
CA ASN A 30 -0.88 -18.75 9.51
C ASN A 30 -1.21 -17.90 10.75
N ASP A 31 -2.47 -17.80 11.18
CA ASP A 31 -2.92 -16.99 12.33
C ASP A 31 -2.34 -15.56 12.26
N ALA A 32 -2.45 -14.94 11.08
CA ALA A 32 -1.98 -13.61 10.78
C ALA A 32 -3.16 -12.66 10.54
N ARG A 33 -2.98 -11.39 10.91
CA ARG A 33 -3.90 -10.31 10.58
C ARG A 33 -3.27 -9.36 9.58
N ALA A 34 -4.11 -8.65 8.84
CA ALA A 34 -3.69 -7.70 7.81
C ALA A 34 -4.74 -6.62 7.62
N SER A 35 -4.34 -5.50 7.01
CA SER A 35 -5.23 -4.45 6.53
C SER A 35 -5.30 -4.49 5.02
N PHE A 36 -6.50 -4.58 4.47
CA PHE A 36 -6.74 -4.58 3.03
C PHE A 36 -7.18 -3.19 2.59
N LEU A 37 -6.37 -2.54 1.77
CA LEU A 37 -6.64 -1.22 1.21
C LEU A 37 -7.08 -1.37 -0.24
N PHE A 38 -8.32 -0.95 -0.53
CA PHE A 38 -8.96 -1.22 -1.82
C PHE A 38 -8.93 -0.02 -2.76
N SER A 39 -8.60 -0.25 -4.02
CA SER A 39 -9.00 0.61 -5.13
C SER A 39 -10.49 0.42 -5.41
N LEU A 40 -11.27 1.50 -5.43
CA LEU A 40 -12.73 1.43 -5.32
C LEU A 40 -13.50 1.84 -6.58
N GLY A 41 -12.80 2.40 -7.56
CA GLY A 41 -13.37 2.84 -8.81
C GLY A 41 -12.99 1.98 -10.02
N PRO A 42 -12.78 2.59 -11.19
CA PRO A 42 -12.50 1.85 -12.42
C PRO A 42 -11.05 1.31 -12.46
N ASP A 43 -10.89 0.07 -12.91
CA ASP A 43 -9.59 -0.52 -13.19
C ASP A 43 -9.02 0.00 -14.52
N HIS A 44 -8.00 0.85 -14.44
CA HIS A 44 -7.32 1.39 -15.61
C HIS A 44 -5.87 0.88 -15.77
N THR A 45 -5.59 -0.30 -15.27
CA THR A 45 -4.22 -0.91 -15.27
C THR A 45 -3.58 -0.93 -16.67
N GLY A 46 -4.36 -1.11 -17.73
CA GLY A 46 -3.86 -1.05 -19.10
C GLY A 46 -3.22 0.28 -19.49
N ARG A 47 -3.59 1.38 -18.83
CA ARG A 47 -2.94 2.68 -19.08
C ARG A 47 -1.50 2.72 -18.55
N ALA A 48 -1.23 2.01 -17.46
CA ALA A 48 0.11 1.92 -16.89
C ALA A 48 1.11 1.26 -17.85
N ILE A 49 0.65 0.30 -18.66
CA ILE A 49 1.51 -0.42 -19.61
C ILE A 49 1.97 0.44 -20.77
N ARG A 50 1.15 1.42 -21.20
CA ARG A 50 1.60 2.39 -22.20
C ARG A 50 2.86 3.14 -21.76
N ARG A 51 3.10 3.27 -20.45
CA ARG A 51 4.36 3.84 -19.90
C ARG A 51 5.53 2.89 -20.05
N ALA A 52 5.33 1.60 -19.80
CA ALA A 52 6.36 0.58 -19.97
C ALA A 52 6.81 0.40 -21.43
N LEU A 53 5.98 0.84 -22.39
CA LEU A 53 6.28 0.78 -23.84
C LEU A 53 6.99 2.04 -24.37
N ARG A 54 7.25 3.07 -23.55
CA ARG A 54 8.00 4.25 -24.00
C ARG A 54 9.49 3.90 -24.18
N PRO A 55 10.15 4.43 -25.24
CA PRO A 55 11.59 4.24 -25.45
C PRO A 55 12.39 4.72 -24.24
N GLY A 56 13.30 3.89 -23.74
CA GLY A 56 14.11 4.16 -22.54
C GLY A 56 13.68 3.40 -21.27
N PHE A 57 12.44 2.91 -21.17
CA PHE A 57 11.99 2.09 -20.04
C PHE A 57 12.23 0.59 -20.27
N LEU A 58 12.53 0.21 -21.50
CA LEU A 58 12.61 -1.18 -21.99
C LEU A 58 13.79 -1.99 -21.45
N GLY A 59 14.70 -1.39 -20.72
CA GLY A 59 15.93 -2.05 -20.22
C GLY A 59 15.79 -2.71 -18.84
N LYS A 60 14.69 -2.49 -18.09
CA LYS A 60 14.59 -2.95 -16.69
C LYS A 60 13.38 -3.82 -16.34
N VAL A 61 12.39 -3.93 -17.22
CA VAL A 61 11.23 -4.78 -16.95
C VAL A 61 11.19 -5.88 -17.99
N SER A 62 11.48 -7.10 -17.58
CA SER A 62 11.23 -8.28 -18.39
C SER A 62 9.76 -8.27 -18.84
N ARG A 63 9.50 -8.06 -20.13
CA ARG A 63 8.14 -7.97 -20.71
C ARG A 63 7.27 -9.19 -20.39
N THR A 64 7.87 -10.32 -20.11
CA THR A 64 7.24 -11.55 -19.70
C THR A 64 6.60 -11.47 -18.32
N SER A 65 7.16 -10.72 -17.37
CA SER A 65 6.63 -10.66 -16.01
C SER A 65 5.31 -9.87 -15.89
N VAL A 66 5.14 -8.77 -16.60
CA VAL A 66 3.95 -7.91 -16.50
C VAL A 66 2.70 -8.60 -17.06
N VAL A 67 2.79 -9.18 -18.25
CA VAL A 67 1.68 -9.93 -18.86
C VAL A 67 1.27 -11.13 -18.00
N GLU A 68 2.25 -11.81 -17.44
CA GLU A 68 2.04 -12.96 -16.59
C GLU A 68 1.45 -12.62 -15.22
N HIS A 69 1.74 -11.42 -14.67
CA HIS A 69 1.22 -10.97 -13.38
C HIS A 69 -0.22 -10.45 -13.47
N TYR A 70 -0.51 -9.64 -14.49
CA TYR A 70 -1.79 -8.95 -14.60
C TYR A 70 -2.78 -9.62 -15.58
N GLY A 71 -2.33 -10.52 -16.43
CA GLY A 71 -3.14 -11.15 -17.47
C GLY A 71 -3.45 -10.20 -18.63
N ILE A 72 -3.59 -10.75 -19.86
CA ILE A 72 -3.77 -9.96 -21.09
C ILE A 72 -5.01 -9.05 -21.01
N ARG A 73 -6.08 -9.49 -20.38
CA ARG A 73 -7.34 -8.73 -20.31
C ARG A 73 -7.21 -7.48 -19.46
N THR A 74 -6.55 -7.56 -18.30
CA THR A 74 -6.27 -6.41 -17.42
C THR A 74 -5.41 -5.36 -18.13
N LEU A 75 -4.50 -5.81 -19.00
CA LEU A 75 -3.65 -4.92 -19.80
C LEU A 75 -4.42 -4.12 -20.86
N LEU A 76 -5.66 -4.47 -21.15
CA LEU A 76 -6.53 -3.76 -22.08
C LEU A 76 -7.49 -2.77 -21.37
N TYR A 77 -7.63 -2.87 -20.05
CA TYR A 77 -8.55 -2.03 -19.29
C TYR A 77 -8.12 -0.56 -19.29
N GLY A 78 -9.08 0.32 -19.57
CA GLY A 78 -8.84 1.74 -19.67
C GLY A 78 -8.13 2.18 -20.96
N THR A 79 -7.89 1.25 -21.90
CA THR A 79 -7.30 1.52 -23.23
C THR A 79 -8.23 1.03 -24.36
N LEU A 80 -8.24 -0.27 -24.64
CA LEU A 80 -9.09 -0.88 -25.66
C LEU A 80 -10.41 -1.40 -25.07
N LEU A 81 -10.44 -1.71 -23.80
CA LEU A 81 -11.63 -2.13 -23.07
C LEU A 81 -11.96 -1.14 -21.95
N PRO A 82 -13.23 -0.88 -21.64
CA PRO A 82 -13.60 -0.13 -20.44
C PRO A 82 -13.10 -0.90 -19.20
N GLY A 83 -12.51 -0.18 -18.25
CA GLY A 83 -12.11 -0.77 -16.98
C GLY A 83 -13.34 -1.18 -16.17
N PRO A 84 -13.35 -2.38 -15.56
CA PRO A 84 -14.42 -2.75 -14.66
C PRO A 84 -14.42 -1.81 -13.44
N ASP A 85 -15.59 -1.42 -12.96
CA ASP A 85 -15.75 -0.73 -11.68
C ASP A 85 -15.55 -1.76 -10.56
N ILE A 86 -14.41 -1.68 -9.88
CA ILE A 86 -13.96 -2.67 -8.90
C ILE A 86 -14.94 -2.72 -7.73
N GLY A 87 -15.21 -1.55 -7.11
CA GLY A 87 -16.06 -1.45 -5.93
C GLY A 87 -17.48 -1.95 -6.16
N ARG A 88 -18.06 -1.71 -7.35
CA ARG A 88 -19.39 -2.23 -7.67
C ARG A 88 -19.41 -3.72 -7.93
N ARG A 89 -18.38 -4.24 -8.62
CA ARG A 89 -18.34 -5.66 -9.01
C ARG A 89 -17.97 -6.57 -7.86
N GLU A 90 -17.05 -6.11 -6.99
CA GLU A 90 -16.46 -6.94 -5.94
C GLU A 90 -16.89 -6.52 -4.52
N ALA A 91 -17.98 -5.74 -4.39
CA ALA A 91 -18.51 -5.31 -3.10
C ALA A 91 -18.75 -6.46 -2.11
N SER A 92 -19.19 -7.62 -2.59
CA SER A 92 -19.41 -8.82 -1.76
C SER A 92 -18.10 -9.40 -1.25
N MET A 93 -17.06 -9.44 -2.10
CA MET A 93 -15.73 -9.89 -1.70
C MET A 93 -15.12 -8.95 -0.65
N MET A 94 -15.20 -7.65 -0.88
CA MET A 94 -14.69 -6.64 0.06
C MET A 94 -15.39 -6.76 1.43
N ARG A 95 -16.72 -6.92 1.45
CA ARG A 95 -17.46 -7.17 2.71
C ARG A 95 -17.02 -8.45 3.40
N SER A 96 -16.76 -9.52 2.65
CA SER A 96 -16.30 -10.78 3.23
C SER A 96 -14.95 -10.64 3.94
N VAL A 97 -14.07 -9.75 3.49
CA VAL A 97 -12.81 -9.42 4.18
C VAL A 97 -13.09 -8.85 5.57
N ARG A 98 -13.95 -7.82 5.64
CA ARG A 98 -14.37 -7.22 6.91
C ARG A 98 -15.05 -8.24 7.82
N ASP A 99 -15.95 -9.04 7.27
CA ASP A 99 -16.76 -10.01 8.03
C ASP A 99 -15.91 -11.14 8.62
N ARG A 100 -14.74 -11.42 8.03
CA ARG A 100 -13.69 -12.28 8.60
C ARG A 100 -12.81 -11.57 9.64
N GLY A 101 -13.12 -10.32 9.98
CA GLY A 101 -12.43 -9.54 11.02
C GLY A 101 -11.08 -8.95 10.59
N PHE A 102 -10.84 -8.79 9.29
CA PHE A 102 -9.71 -8.04 8.77
C PHE A 102 -10.07 -6.57 8.64
N GLU A 103 -9.09 -5.69 8.88
CA GLU A 103 -9.27 -4.28 8.61
C GLU A 103 -9.41 -4.04 7.10
N VAL A 104 -10.32 -3.11 6.76
CA VAL A 104 -10.53 -2.63 5.40
C VAL A 104 -10.36 -1.12 5.36
N GLY A 105 -9.76 -0.61 4.30
CA GLY A 105 -9.49 0.81 4.12
C GLY A 105 -9.48 1.23 2.65
N VAL A 106 -9.16 2.50 2.44
CA VAL A 106 -9.09 3.12 1.13
C VAL A 106 -7.67 3.11 0.60
N HIS A 107 -7.48 2.60 -0.62
CA HIS A 107 -6.25 2.77 -1.38
C HIS A 107 -6.36 3.98 -2.31
N CYS A 108 -7.40 4.01 -3.13
CA CYS A 108 -7.71 5.15 -4.00
C CYS A 108 -9.06 4.96 -4.70
N TRP A 109 -9.46 5.96 -5.52
CA TRP A 109 -10.55 5.78 -6.47
C TRP A 109 -10.08 5.04 -7.72
N ASP A 110 -9.06 5.55 -8.42
CA ASP A 110 -8.47 4.99 -9.64
C ASP A 110 -6.95 4.94 -9.45
N HIS A 111 -6.42 3.74 -9.31
CA HIS A 111 -5.02 3.51 -8.97
C HIS A 111 -4.04 4.17 -9.95
N VAL A 112 -4.23 3.92 -11.23
CA VAL A 112 -3.33 4.45 -12.26
C VAL A 112 -3.46 5.96 -12.40
N LEU A 113 -4.67 6.48 -12.30
CA LEU A 113 -4.93 7.90 -12.41
C LEU A 113 -4.33 8.66 -11.22
N TRP A 114 -4.49 8.14 -10.00
CA TRP A 114 -3.90 8.71 -8.80
C TRP A 114 -2.38 8.69 -8.90
N GLN A 115 -1.80 7.52 -9.07
CA GLN A 115 -0.35 7.34 -9.10
C GLN A 115 0.34 8.22 -10.15
N ASP A 116 -0.30 8.44 -11.31
CA ASP A 116 0.28 9.19 -12.43
C ASP A 116 0.08 10.69 -12.33
N ARG A 117 -0.94 11.13 -11.61
CA ARG A 117 -1.44 12.49 -11.77
C ARG A 117 -1.41 13.31 -10.49
N VAL A 118 -1.55 12.70 -9.30
CA VAL A 118 -1.75 13.45 -8.05
C VAL A 118 -0.66 14.50 -7.82
N GLY A 119 0.60 14.17 -8.06
CA GLY A 119 1.72 15.11 -7.87
C GLY A 119 1.68 16.38 -8.72
N ALA A 120 0.89 16.37 -9.82
CA ALA A 120 0.73 17.51 -10.72
C ALA A 120 -0.69 18.09 -10.72
N ARG A 121 -1.55 17.66 -9.77
CA ARG A 121 -2.95 18.09 -9.71
C ARG A 121 -3.20 19.07 -8.58
N ASP A 122 -4.25 19.87 -8.75
CA ASP A 122 -4.69 20.84 -7.76
C ASP A 122 -5.52 20.22 -6.63
N ALA A 123 -5.82 21.02 -5.63
CA ALA A 123 -6.60 20.60 -4.47
C ALA A 123 -8.03 20.15 -4.83
N ALA A 124 -8.65 20.75 -5.83
CA ALA A 124 -10.02 20.41 -6.25
C ALA A 124 -10.08 19.00 -6.83
N TRP A 125 -9.14 18.67 -7.70
CA TRP A 125 -9.02 17.34 -8.27
C TRP A 125 -8.69 16.29 -7.19
N THR A 126 -7.75 16.60 -6.30
CA THR A 126 -7.35 15.68 -5.22
C THR A 126 -8.52 15.39 -4.29
N ARG A 127 -9.23 16.42 -3.88
CA ARG A 127 -10.46 16.30 -3.08
C ARG A 127 -11.50 15.41 -3.74
N GLU A 128 -11.73 15.61 -5.03
CA GLU A 128 -12.72 14.81 -5.78
C GLU A 128 -12.35 13.32 -5.83
N GLN A 129 -11.07 12.99 -6.06
CA GLN A 129 -10.63 11.60 -6.08
C GLN A 129 -10.78 10.91 -4.71
N MET A 130 -10.40 11.60 -3.63
CA MET A 130 -10.54 11.07 -2.28
C MET A 130 -12.01 10.95 -1.87
N ARG A 131 -12.85 11.96 -2.19
CA ARG A 131 -14.29 11.95 -1.93
C ARG A 131 -14.97 10.76 -2.61
N LEU A 132 -14.69 10.53 -3.89
CA LEU A 132 -15.25 9.39 -4.65
C LEU A 132 -14.88 8.04 -4.00
N ALA A 133 -13.66 7.91 -3.52
CA ALA A 133 -13.21 6.69 -2.85
C ALA A 133 -13.92 6.49 -1.50
N VAL A 134 -14.01 7.54 -0.68
CA VAL A 134 -14.69 7.50 0.63
C VAL A 134 -16.19 7.22 0.49
N GLU A 135 -16.86 7.86 -0.47
CA GLU A 135 -18.28 7.61 -0.75
C GLU A 135 -18.53 6.17 -1.18
N ARG A 136 -17.72 5.64 -2.10
CA ARG A 136 -17.82 4.24 -2.53
C ARG A 136 -17.53 3.28 -1.37
N PHE A 137 -16.57 3.59 -0.52
CA PHE A 137 -16.32 2.80 0.68
C PHE A 137 -17.57 2.76 1.58
N GLY A 138 -18.19 3.92 1.82
CA GLY A 138 -19.45 4.02 2.58
C GLY A 138 -20.60 3.22 1.95
N GLU A 139 -20.75 3.24 0.62
CA GLU A 139 -21.74 2.44 -0.12
C GLU A 139 -21.50 0.92 0.08
N ILE A 140 -20.25 0.47 0.14
CA ILE A 140 -19.90 -0.94 0.25
C ILE A 140 -20.03 -1.42 1.70
N PHE A 141 -19.48 -0.67 2.65
CA PHE A 141 -19.29 -1.12 4.03
C PHE A 141 -20.32 -0.58 5.03
N GLY A 142 -21.08 0.46 4.66
CA GLY A 142 -22.05 1.12 5.52
C GLY A 142 -21.45 1.98 6.64
N THR A 143 -20.14 2.22 6.60
CA THR A 143 -19.39 3.03 7.57
C THR A 143 -18.34 3.88 6.85
N ALA A 144 -17.83 4.92 7.52
CA ALA A 144 -16.67 5.66 7.03
C ALA A 144 -15.38 4.81 7.12
N PRO A 145 -14.41 5.02 6.21
CA PRO A 145 -13.10 4.38 6.32
C PRO A 145 -12.28 5.01 7.46
N ARG A 146 -11.46 4.20 8.14
CA ARG A 146 -10.57 4.66 9.20
C ARG A 146 -9.12 4.86 8.74
N VAL A 147 -8.73 4.17 7.68
CA VAL A 147 -7.35 4.12 7.18
C VAL A 147 -7.28 4.41 5.69
N HIS A 148 -6.27 5.21 5.31
CA HIS A 148 -5.88 5.48 3.95
C HIS A 148 -4.48 4.93 3.67
N GLY A 149 -4.20 4.55 2.43
CA GLY A 149 -2.87 4.22 1.97
C GLY A 149 -2.73 4.55 0.49
N ALA A 150 -2.05 5.66 0.21
CA ALA A 150 -1.98 6.25 -1.12
C ALA A 150 -1.37 5.33 -2.16
N ALA A 151 -2.03 5.21 -3.32
CA ALA A 151 -1.55 4.42 -4.44
C ALA A 151 -0.15 4.84 -4.88
N GLY A 152 0.76 3.86 -4.86
CA GLY A 152 2.16 4.07 -5.21
C GLY A 152 2.91 5.01 -4.27
N TRP A 153 2.42 5.26 -3.06
CA TRP A 153 2.93 6.28 -2.13
C TRP A 153 3.01 7.67 -2.76
N GLN A 154 2.07 8.00 -3.64
CA GLN A 154 2.00 9.29 -4.31
C GLN A 154 1.04 10.22 -3.58
N MET A 155 1.55 11.34 -3.12
CA MET A 155 0.81 12.38 -2.41
C MET A 155 1.14 13.75 -2.99
N ASN A 156 0.27 14.72 -2.79
CA ASN A 156 0.54 16.13 -2.99
C ASN A 156 0.19 16.91 -1.72
N GLU A 157 0.51 18.20 -1.70
CA GLU A 157 0.28 19.05 -0.53
C GLU A 157 -1.20 19.11 -0.10
N ALA A 158 -2.13 18.97 -1.05
CA ALA A 158 -3.56 19.02 -0.75
C ALA A 158 -4.09 17.72 -0.13
N ALA A 159 -3.44 16.57 -0.38
CA ALA A 159 -3.91 15.28 0.11
C ALA A 159 -3.77 15.15 1.64
N TRP A 160 -2.69 15.67 2.22
CA TRP A 160 -2.44 15.59 3.66
C TRP A 160 -3.57 16.15 4.54
N PRO A 161 -4.01 17.41 4.36
CA PRO A 161 -5.11 17.93 5.17
C PRO A 161 -6.45 17.26 4.87
N LEU A 162 -6.64 16.76 3.64
CA LEU A 162 -7.87 16.07 3.26
C LEU A 162 -8.08 14.76 4.02
N GLU A 163 -7.02 14.05 4.41
CA GLU A 163 -7.15 12.87 5.26
C GLU A 163 -7.84 13.20 6.59
N ARG A 164 -7.46 14.32 7.21
CA ARG A 164 -8.07 14.79 8.44
C ARG A 164 -9.52 15.29 8.22
N GLU A 165 -9.75 16.00 7.12
CA GLU A 165 -11.11 16.49 6.76
C GLU A 165 -12.09 15.33 6.46
N LEU A 166 -11.58 14.20 5.99
CA LEU A 166 -12.35 12.99 5.67
C LEU A 166 -12.39 11.97 6.83
N ASP A 167 -11.96 12.39 8.03
CA ASP A 167 -12.01 11.62 9.28
C ASP A 167 -11.21 10.31 9.26
N PHE A 168 -10.12 10.22 8.48
CA PHE A 168 -9.19 9.12 8.63
C PHE A 168 -8.48 9.22 9.99
N GLU A 169 -8.32 8.11 10.69
CA GLU A 169 -7.66 8.08 12.00
C GLU A 169 -6.13 8.05 11.85
N TYR A 170 -5.64 7.38 10.84
CA TYR A 170 -4.23 7.24 10.48
C TYR A 170 -4.09 6.81 9.02
N ALA A 171 -2.87 6.86 8.49
CA ALA A 171 -2.63 6.47 7.12
C ALA A 171 -1.27 5.76 6.93
N SER A 172 -1.06 5.18 5.75
CA SER A 172 0.17 4.49 5.35
C SER A 172 0.57 4.90 3.93
N ASP A 173 0.85 6.21 3.77
CA ASP A 173 1.08 6.86 2.47
C ASP A 173 2.54 7.07 2.14
N THR A 174 3.43 6.73 3.07
CA THR A 174 4.85 7.03 2.94
C THR A 174 5.71 5.79 3.05
N ARG A 175 6.95 5.93 2.59
CA ARG A 175 8.05 5.03 2.97
C ARG A 175 8.82 5.68 4.12
N GLY A 176 9.29 4.88 5.06
CA GLY A 176 9.99 5.42 6.23
C GLY A 176 10.54 4.35 7.16
N ALA A 177 10.97 4.76 8.33
CA ALA A 177 11.61 3.89 9.32
C ALA A 177 10.70 3.53 10.49
N HIS A 178 9.78 4.40 10.87
CA HIS A 178 8.88 4.24 12.03
C HIS A 178 7.66 5.15 11.91
N ALA A 179 6.63 4.88 12.71
CA ALA A 179 5.42 5.71 12.77
C ALA A 179 5.76 7.15 13.19
N PHE A 180 5.06 8.14 12.60
CA PHE A 180 5.33 9.55 12.83
C PHE A 180 4.10 10.44 12.59
N ARG A 181 4.15 11.68 13.08
CA ARG A 181 3.20 12.73 12.76
C ARG A 181 3.78 13.60 11.64
N PRO A 182 3.07 13.74 10.50
CA PRO A 182 3.55 14.54 9.38
C PRO A 182 3.42 16.04 9.69
N VAL A 183 4.51 16.79 9.51
CA VAL A 183 4.56 18.24 9.74
C VAL A 183 5.09 19.00 8.53
N ASP A 184 4.70 20.28 8.43
CA ASP A 184 5.24 21.23 7.46
C ASP A 184 6.60 21.80 7.88
N ALA A 185 7.09 22.78 7.12
CA ALA A 185 8.37 23.45 7.41
C ALA A 185 8.36 24.25 8.73
N GLU A 186 7.18 24.64 9.20
CA GLU A 186 6.97 25.38 10.45
C GLU A 186 6.66 24.46 11.64
N GLY A 187 6.69 23.12 11.45
CA GLY A 187 6.41 22.15 12.50
C GLY A 187 4.92 21.95 12.81
N ARG A 188 4.02 22.48 11.97
CA ARG A 188 2.58 22.31 12.12
C ARG A 188 2.12 20.97 11.51
N GLU A 189 1.28 20.24 12.21
CA GLU A 189 0.73 18.98 11.69
C GLU A 189 -0.13 19.21 10.45
N ILE A 190 0.22 18.52 9.36
CA ILE A 190 -0.43 18.65 8.06
C ILE A 190 -1.42 17.54 7.73
N GLY A 191 -1.37 16.38 8.40
CA GLY A 191 -2.20 15.21 8.13
C GLY A 191 -2.46 14.37 9.36
N VAL A 192 -2.88 13.13 9.17
CA VAL A 192 -3.06 12.13 10.22
C VAL A 192 -1.74 11.38 10.49
N PRO A 193 -1.60 10.68 11.64
CA PRO A 193 -0.43 9.85 11.92
C PRO A 193 -0.14 8.88 10.78
N GLN A 194 1.14 8.75 10.42
CA GLN A 194 1.61 7.89 9.35
C GLN A 194 2.24 6.61 9.90
N LEU A 195 1.83 5.46 9.36
CA LEU A 195 2.47 4.15 9.54
C LEU A 195 3.21 3.80 8.24
N PRO A 196 4.45 4.28 8.06
CA PRO A 196 5.15 4.15 6.79
C PRO A 196 5.50 2.68 6.50
N THR A 197 5.51 2.31 5.21
CA THR A 197 6.10 1.04 4.78
C THR A 197 7.61 1.06 5.07
N THR A 198 8.07 0.16 5.94
CA THR A 198 9.45 0.13 6.44
C THR A 198 10.32 -0.92 5.76
N LEU A 199 9.71 -1.88 5.09
CA LEU A 199 10.39 -2.97 4.40
C LEU A 199 10.24 -2.83 2.88
N PRO A 200 11.20 -3.33 2.09
CA PRO A 200 11.00 -3.41 0.65
C PRO A 200 9.88 -4.39 0.30
N THR A 201 9.15 -4.12 -0.79
CA THR A 201 8.17 -5.03 -1.35
C THR A 201 8.83 -6.08 -2.25
N LEU A 202 8.16 -7.20 -2.54
CA LEU A 202 8.76 -8.26 -3.38
C LEU A 202 9.05 -7.78 -4.80
N ASP A 203 8.20 -6.92 -5.37
CA ASP A 203 8.40 -6.35 -6.71
C ASP A 203 9.57 -5.35 -6.77
N GLU A 204 9.91 -4.71 -5.65
CA GLU A 204 11.12 -3.88 -5.53
C GLU A 204 12.41 -4.72 -5.45
N MET A 205 12.32 -5.92 -4.88
CA MET A 205 13.48 -6.79 -4.66
C MET A 205 13.77 -7.72 -5.83
N ILE A 206 12.74 -8.37 -6.38
CA ILE A 206 12.89 -9.38 -7.44
C ILE A 206 13.46 -8.75 -8.71
N GLY A 207 14.51 -9.37 -9.23
CA GLY A 207 15.26 -8.88 -10.40
C GLY A 207 16.43 -7.97 -10.07
N LEU A 208 16.62 -7.59 -8.78
CA LEU A 208 17.78 -6.82 -8.32
C LEU A 208 18.78 -7.68 -7.56
N HIS A 209 20.07 -7.46 -7.79
CA HIS A 209 21.16 -8.08 -7.03
C HIS A 209 21.03 -9.61 -6.85
N GLY A 210 20.51 -10.30 -7.88
CA GLY A 210 20.33 -11.76 -7.87
C GLY A 210 19.15 -12.25 -7.02
N VAL A 211 18.22 -11.37 -6.64
CA VAL A 211 16.98 -11.76 -5.96
C VAL A 211 15.99 -12.32 -7.00
N THR A 212 15.48 -13.49 -6.72
CA THR A 212 14.45 -14.19 -7.50
C THR A 212 13.29 -14.61 -6.59
N ALA A 213 12.20 -15.12 -7.14
CA ALA A 213 11.10 -15.66 -6.36
C ALA A 213 11.52 -16.81 -5.41
N ASP A 214 12.62 -17.52 -5.74
CA ASP A 214 13.07 -18.66 -4.94
C ASP A 214 13.85 -18.26 -3.67
N ASN A 215 14.40 -17.04 -3.64
CA ASN A 215 15.22 -16.56 -2.53
C ASN A 215 14.75 -15.23 -1.90
N ALA A 216 13.68 -14.63 -2.42
CA ALA A 216 13.21 -13.33 -1.98
C ALA A 216 12.75 -13.36 -0.51
N ASP A 217 12.09 -14.43 -0.09
CA ASP A 217 11.69 -14.63 1.30
C ASP A 217 12.89 -14.67 2.24
N ALA A 218 13.93 -15.44 1.93
CA ALA A 218 15.14 -15.50 2.76
C ALA A 218 15.82 -14.13 2.87
N ARG A 219 15.86 -13.35 1.78
CA ARG A 219 16.42 -12.00 1.77
C ARG A 219 15.61 -11.03 2.62
N LEU A 220 14.28 -11.06 2.50
CA LEU A 220 13.40 -10.20 3.29
C LEU A 220 13.41 -10.58 4.78
N LEU A 221 13.40 -11.88 5.09
CA LEU A 221 13.51 -12.38 6.46
C LEU A 221 14.84 -11.98 7.13
N ALA A 222 15.93 -11.90 6.37
CA ALA A 222 17.20 -11.42 6.90
C ALA A 222 17.14 -9.96 7.38
N LEU A 223 16.31 -9.11 6.78
CA LEU A 223 16.13 -7.72 7.20
C LEU A 223 15.41 -7.61 8.55
N THR A 224 14.53 -8.57 8.86
CA THR A 224 13.71 -8.59 10.07
C THR A 224 14.27 -9.50 11.19
N ALA A 225 15.40 -10.15 10.96
CA ALA A 225 16.00 -11.08 11.92
C ALA A 225 16.56 -10.40 13.17
N LYS A 226 16.92 -9.10 13.09
CA LYS A 226 17.44 -8.33 14.20
C LYS A 226 16.35 -8.01 15.23
N SER A 227 16.74 -7.79 16.48
CA SER A 227 15.83 -7.44 17.58
C SER A 227 15.30 -6.01 17.51
N SER A 228 15.94 -5.13 16.77
CA SER A 228 15.54 -3.72 16.56
C SER A 228 15.46 -3.43 15.06
N PRO A 229 14.43 -2.70 14.60
CA PRO A 229 13.33 -2.12 15.39
C PRO A 229 12.30 -3.17 15.87
N GLU A 230 11.45 -2.78 16.83
CA GLU A 230 10.38 -3.66 17.37
C GLU A 230 9.11 -3.66 16.52
N THR A 231 9.01 -2.79 15.54
CA THR A 231 7.85 -2.67 14.65
C THR A 231 8.28 -2.55 13.20
N HIS A 232 7.53 -3.21 12.32
CA HIS A 232 7.65 -3.06 10.88
C HIS A 232 6.28 -2.95 10.22
N VAL A 233 6.23 -2.29 9.08
CA VAL A 233 5.13 -2.38 8.12
C VAL A 233 5.66 -2.99 6.83
N TYR A 234 5.08 -4.10 6.43
CA TYR A 234 5.33 -4.74 5.15
C TYR A 234 4.13 -4.55 4.23
N THR A 235 4.35 -3.91 3.08
CA THR A 235 3.33 -3.77 2.05
C THR A 235 3.47 -4.87 1.01
N LEU A 236 2.35 -5.47 0.66
CA LEU A 236 2.22 -6.49 -0.37
C LEU A 236 1.02 -6.18 -1.29
N HIS A 237 1.02 -6.76 -2.48
CA HIS A 237 -0.01 -6.50 -3.48
C HIS A 237 -0.84 -7.75 -3.73
N ALA A 238 -2.16 -7.61 -3.73
CA ALA A 238 -3.07 -8.75 -3.92
C ALA A 238 -2.83 -9.48 -5.25
N GLU A 239 -2.36 -8.76 -6.26
CA GLU A 239 -2.04 -9.28 -7.58
C GLU A 239 -0.81 -10.20 -7.59
N LEU A 240 0.15 -9.93 -6.72
CA LEU A 240 1.44 -10.62 -6.68
C LEU A 240 1.43 -11.75 -5.65
N GLU A 241 1.30 -11.40 -4.38
CA GLU A 241 1.30 -12.35 -3.26
C GLU A 241 0.00 -13.15 -3.17
N GLY A 242 -1.12 -12.61 -3.65
CA GLY A 242 -2.36 -13.37 -3.88
C GLY A 242 -2.35 -14.17 -5.19
N GLY A 243 -1.28 -14.04 -5.98
CA GLY A 243 -1.08 -14.70 -7.27
C GLY A 243 0.14 -15.62 -7.27
N ARG A 244 1.08 -15.33 -8.17
CA ARG A 244 2.27 -16.17 -8.41
C ARG A 244 3.25 -16.22 -7.24
N LEU A 245 3.27 -15.19 -6.39
CA LEU A 245 4.14 -15.12 -5.23
C LEU A 245 3.49 -15.66 -3.95
N GLY A 246 2.34 -16.33 -4.04
CA GLY A 246 1.62 -16.88 -2.89
C GLY A 246 2.48 -17.81 -2.03
N ASN A 247 3.26 -18.68 -2.67
CA ASN A 247 4.19 -19.57 -1.95
C ASN A 247 5.32 -18.80 -1.24
N VAL A 248 5.79 -17.69 -1.84
CA VAL A 248 6.79 -16.81 -1.22
C VAL A 248 6.17 -16.15 0.02
N PHE A 249 4.97 -15.64 -0.11
CA PHE A 249 4.23 -15.01 0.99
C PHE A 249 3.99 -15.97 2.15
N GLU A 250 3.57 -17.20 1.88
CA GLU A 250 3.42 -18.21 2.94
C GLU A 250 4.73 -18.54 3.66
N ARG A 251 5.87 -18.59 2.94
CA ARG A 251 7.18 -18.75 3.58
C ARG A 251 7.54 -17.55 4.45
N LEU A 252 7.20 -16.33 4.03
CA LEU A 252 7.39 -15.10 4.81
C LEU A 252 6.57 -15.15 6.11
N LEU A 253 5.28 -15.48 6.04
CA LEU A 253 4.41 -15.59 7.22
C LEU A 253 4.99 -16.55 8.26
N ARG A 254 5.37 -17.75 7.81
CA ARG A 254 6.00 -18.76 8.69
C ARG A 254 7.35 -18.31 9.24
N GLY A 255 8.18 -17.68 8.41
CA GLY A 255 9.49 -17.16 8.79
C GLY A 255 9.41 -16.05 9.83
N TRP A 256 8.52 -15.07 9.66
CA TRP A 256 8.32 -14.01 10.64
C TRP A 256 7.79 -14.53 11.96
N ARG A 257 6.86 -15.48 11.94
CA ARG A 257 6.41 -16.15 13.18
C ARG A 257 7.54 -16.89 13.88
N ALA A 258 8.39 -17.60 13.14
CA ALA A 258 9.57 -18.27 13.67
C ALA A 258 10.60 -17.28 14.27
N GLN A 259 10.66 -16.05 13.76
CA GLN A 259 11.46 -14.95 14.31
C GLN A 259 10.80 -14.28 15.54
N GLY A 260 9.60 -14.71 15.96
CA GLY A 260 8.88 -14.15 17.11
C GLY A 260 8.09 -12.87 16.83
N TRP A 261 7.78 -12.57 15.55
CA TRP A 261 6.89 -11.47 15.20
C TRP A 261 5.42 -11.85 15.41
N THR A 262 4.65 -10.91 16.00
CA THR A 262 3.19 -10.94 15.94
C THR A 262 2.75 -10.26 14.64
N LEU A 263 2.06 -11.00 13.78
CA LEU A 263 1.55 -10.50 12.50
C LEU A 263 0.19 -9.85 12.71
N VAL A 264 0.11 -8.55 12.50
CA VAL A 264 -1.07 -7.72 12.77
C VAL A 264 -1.51 -6.95 11.52
N GLY A 265 -2.70 -6.36 11.53
CA GLY A 265 -3.07 -5.30 10.60
C GLY A 265 -2.45 -3.96 11.00
N LEU A 266 -2.64 -2.92 10.19
CA LEU A 266 -2.25 -1.56 10.54
C LEU A 266 -3.00 -1.09 11.79
N ASP A 267 -4.28 -1.48 11.95
CA ASP A 267 -5.10 -1.24 13.14
C ASP A 267 -4.45 -1.79 14.41
N GLY A 268 -4.00 -3.03 14.36
CA GLY A 268 -3.32 -3.69 15.48
C GLY A 268 -1.97 -3.05 15.82
N LEU A 269 -1.26 -2.53 14.82
CA LEU A 269 -0.05 -1.73 15.04
C LEU A 269 -0.41 -0.37 15.64
N PHE A 270 -1.34 0.37 15.03
CA PHE A 270 -1.76 1.71 15.49
C PHE A 270 -2.26 1.68 16.93
N ALA A 271 -3.12 0.71 17.27
CA ALA A 271 -3.63 0.54 18.64
C ALA A 271 -2.54 0.28 19.69
N SER A 272 -1.34 -0.12 19.27
CA SER A 272 -0.20 -0.34 20.18
C SER A 272 0.69 0.88 20.39
N LEU A 273 0.43 1.97 19.66
CA LEU A 273 1.21 3.20 19.69
C LEU A 273 0.47 4.29 20.48
N ASP A 274 1.22 5.16 21.14
CA ASP A 274 0.67 6.43 21.60
C ASP A 274 0.81 7.44 20.47
N ALA A 275 -0.30 7.69 19.77
CA ALA A 275 -0.32 8.59 18.63
C ALA A 275 0.16 10.02 18.94
N ARG A 276 -0.02 10.47 20.19
CA ARG A 276 0.41 11.81 20.63
C ARG A 276 1.91 11.88 20.92
N ALA A 277 2.51 10.74 21.25
CA ALA A 277 3.94 10.64 21.53
C ALA A 277 4.77 10.32 20.27
N LEU A 278 4.15 10.13 19.11
CA LEU A 278 4.86 9.88 17.88
C LEU A 278 5.78 11.08 17.51
N PRO A 279 7.00 10.82 17.03
CA PRO A 279 7.88 11.88 16.59
C PRO A 279 7.29 12.65 15.41
N ALA A 280 7.59 13.93 15.33
CA ALA A 280 7.22 14.79 14.21
C ALA A 280 8.29 14.70 13.13
N HIS A 281 7.88 14.45 11.89
CA HIS A 281 8.76 14.43 10.73
C HIS A 281 8.15 15.21 9.58
N ARG A 282 8.99 15.89 8.84
CA ARG A 282 8.60 16.45 7.54
C ARG A 282 8.33 15.30 6.58
N VAL A 283 7.40 15.53 5.65
CA VAL A 283 7.25 14.66 4.49
C VAL A 283 8.13 15.20 3.38
N ALA A 284 8.87 14.31 2.74
CA ALA A 284 9.74 14.63 1.62
C ALA A 284 9.37 13.79 0.39
N VAL A 285 9.91 14.19 -0.76
CA VAL A 285 9.86 13.40 -1.99
C VAL A 285 11.20 12.71 -2.17
N GLY A 286 11.18 11.39 -2.25
CA GLY A 286 12.41 10.59 -2.32
C GLY A 286 12.30 9.41 -3.28
N THR A 287 13.34 8.59 -3.31
CA THR A 287 13.41 7.37 -4.12
C THR A 287 13.69 6.16 -3.23
N VAL A 288 13.24 4.98 -3.66
CA VAL A 288 13.59 3.71 -3.01
C VAL A 288 14.23 2.77 -4.04
N PRO A 289 15.18 1.92 -3.63
CA PRO A 289 15.79 0.94 -4.51
C PRO A 289 14.74 0.03 -5.15
N GLY A 290 14.91 -0.29 -6.43
CA GLY A 290 14.01 -1.18 -7.16
C GLY A 290 12.76 -0.51 -7.75
N ARG A 291 12.46 0.72 -7.34
CA ARG A 291 11.30 1.47 -7.84
C ARG A 291 11.73 2.61 -8.74
N SER A 292 10.97 2.84 -9.81
CA SER A 292 11.19 3.99 -10.71
C SER A 292 10.37 5.20 -10.24
N GLY A 293 10.94 6.40 -10.41
CA GLY A 293 10.30 7.65 -10.01
C GLY A 293 10.50 7.98 -8.54
N THR A 294 9.76 8.97 -8.08
CA THR A 294 9.78 9.47 -6.71
C THR A 294 8.47 9.15 -6.00
N LEU A 295 8.49 9.19 -4.68
CA LEU A 295 7.33 8.92 -3.83
C LEU A 295 7.45 9.68 -2.51
N ALA A 296 6.37 9.70 -1.71
CA ALA A 296 6.40 10.31 -0.40
C ALA A 296 7.23 9.47 0.58
N VAL A 297 8.16 10.13 1.26
CA VAL A 297 9.03 9.51 2.26
C VAL A 297 9.01 10.29 3.57
N GLN A 298 9.27 9.58 4.66
CA GLN A 298 9.57 10.19 5.94
C GLN A 298 10.88 10.98 5.79
N GLY A 299 10.81 12.29 5.98
CA GLY A 299 11.97 13.18 5.95
C GLY A 299 12.64 13.30 7.31
N ASP A 300 13.49 14.30 7.45
CA ASP A 300 14.22 14.56 8.68
C ASP A 300 13.28 14.94 9.83
N THR A 301 13.72 14.65 11.05
CA THR A 301 13.08 15.16 12.26
C THR A 301 13.20 16.66 12.31
N ASP A 302 12.21 17.34 12.87
CA ASP A 302 12.23 18.79 13.12
C ASP A 302 13.19 19.16 14.29
N ALA A 303 14.34 18.51 14.36
CA ALA A 303 15.37 18.74 15.39
C ALA A 303 16.04 20.14 15.30
N GLY A 304 15.51 21.03 14.46
CA GLY A 304 16.01 22.38 14.26
C GLY A 304 15.26 23.48 14.99
N LEU A 305 14.10 23.20 15.55
CA LEU A 305 13.33 24.17 16.35
C LEU A 305 13.36 23.75 17.83
N ARG A 306 14.48 23.93 18.49
CA ARG A 306 14.49 24.07 19.95
C ARG A 306 14.14 25.53 20.28
N PRO A 307 13.24 25.76 21.29
CA PRO A 307 12.86 27.10 21.72
C PRO A 307 14.07 27.90 22.25
#